data_c01430689812fdfbb72ca9e76f25d142
#
_entry.id   c01430689812fdfbb72ca9e76f25d142
#
_cell.length_a   1.000
_cell.length_b   1.000
_cell.length_c   1.000
_cell.angle_alpha   90.00
_cell.angle_beta   90.00
_cell.angle_gamma   90.00
#
_symmetry.space_group_name_H-M   'P 1'
#
loop_
_entity.id
_entity.type
_entity.pdbx_description
1 polymer ?
#
loop_
_entity_poly.entity_id
_entity_poly.type
_entity_poly.pdbx_seq_one_letter_code
_entity_poly.pdbx_strand_id
1 'polypeptide(L)'
;MDRIFQNDDILIFTHGINSYSNTYVTVGNLSDEYASVRDNDPSKFVNAGNWLENAGTRFEIGSKSDGKNFKSAISRAYTGLRIVNRVISGVDQVKSITDDQRRKLLGQAHFLRAYFYFEIIKRYGGMPIFDQLWGASDDFDFPRKTYQESNAWMQTDLDKAIEYLPISWPDEEHGRPDRVSAMALKAMTQLYAASPLMQNDLNSIENKGYGKEMAAEAARSAQKAINAIESHEYYRLMNHDEYRSIQLMPNSNQFAQPEYLWFLRWHHGNWSAFVRAQWLTQPYDNKIGAEGTPYNAPTQNAVDMYERKGADGNYYPITDPRSGYDAVKTTNPYSDRDPRFTNNILVPGEQWGKNLQGVPYYLTTYSGGYSENFISTNQFTRGSQQTGYMCKKFIWPEASVPLFGEAGFQLYRLVAVYIRVSQVYLDMAEASYEATGDPDAVVTGCTMSARQALNKIRVRAGIGELPDGVDFREAYRRERGVELMFEGHRWYDIRRWMIAEDLFKGEYPIMGVKATPINHSYTADQLKVEKACTYKLTDFTYEYVPVRTAVRTFNKRNYWYPLPMDEVAALDNLQQNPGW
;
A
#
# COMPACT_ATOMS: atom_id res chain seq x y z
N MET A 1 18.07 -13.85 10.06
CA MET A 1 16.88 -13.25 9.43
C MET A 1 16.62 -11.83 9.94
N ASP A 2 16.66 -11.60 11.23
CA ASP A 2 16.37 -10.27 11.82
C ASP A 2 17.19 -9.10 11.26
N ARG A 3 18.39 -9.34 10.73
CA ARG A 3 19.23 -8.29 10.16
C ARG A 3 18.83 -7.84 8.74
N ILE A 4 18.07 -8.62 7.99
CA ILE A 4 17.54 -8.18 6.67
C ILE A 4 16.45 -7.15 6.89
N PHE A 5 15.77 -7.29 8.02
CA PHE A 5 14.65 -6.48 8.44
C PHE A 5 15.02 -5.47 9.55
N GLN A 6 16.29 -5.37 9.92
CA GLN A 6 16.77 -4.33 10.83
C GLN A 6 17.05 -3.04 10.05
N ASN A 7 16.46 -1.97 10.50
CA ASN A 7 16.47 -0.63 9.96
C ASN A 7 15.43 -0.38 8.84
N ASP A 8 15.06 0.83 8.71
CA ASP A 8 14.23 1.57 7.75
C ASP A 8 13.92 0.90 6.38
N ASP A 9 14.55 -0.23 6.09
CA ASP A 9 14.53 -0.95 4.82
C ASP A 9 13.21 -1.68 4.53
N ILE A 10 12.42 -1.93 5.56
CA ILE A 10 11.23 -2.79 5.49
C ILE A 10 9.99 -2.05 5.05
N LEU A 11 9.88 -0.80 5.45
CA LEU A 11 8.77 0.04 5.03
C LEU A 11 8.73 0.23 3.50
N ILE A 12 9.85 0.01 2.82
CA ILE A 12 9.91 0.02 1.35
C ILE A 12 9.08 -1.11 0.75
N PHE A 13 9.12 -2.31 1.34
CA PHE A 13 8.40 -3.45 0.79
C PHE A 13 6.91 -3.46 1.13
N THR A 14 6.50 -2.85 2.25
CA THR A 14 5.11 -2.85 2.70
C THR A 14 4.34 -1.61 2.31
N HIS A 15 4.83 -0.46 2.73
CA HIS A 15 4.14 0.81 2.54
C HIS A 15 4.87 1.71 1.53
N GLY A 16 5.99 1.23 0.97
CA GLY A 16 6.85 2.02 0.11
C GLY A 16 7.44 3.25 0.81
N ILE A 17 7.48 3.26 2.15
CA ILE A 17 8.00 4.39 2.92
C ILE A 17 9.50 4.17 3.11
N ASN A 18 10.30 5.10 2.62
CA ASN A 18 11.73 5.14 2.89
C ASN A 18 12.03 6.22 3.93
N SER A 19 12.50 5.81 5.11
CA SER A 19 12.68 6.69 6.27
C SER A 19 14.10 7.23 6.45
N TYR A 20 15.05 6.84 5.61
CA TYR A 20 16.45 7.23 5.81
C TYR A 20 16.80 8.55 5.11
N SER A 21 17.45 9.45 5.84
CA SER A 21 18.02 10.73 5.38
C SER A 21 17.09 11.68 4.61
N ASN A 22 16.03 12.16 5.24
CA ASN A 22 15.21 13.28 4.72
C ASN A 22 14.44 13.04 3.41
N THR A 23 14.36 11.81 2.89
CA THR A 23 13.56 11.44 1.74
C THR A 23 12.46 10.48 2.18
N TYR A 24 11.30 11.02 2.46
CA TYR A 24 10.16 10.28 3.01
C TYR A 24 9.15 9.99 1.89
N VAL A 25 9.45 8.97 1.10
CA VAL A 25 8.67 8.63 -0.09
C VAL A 25 7.89 7.37 0.15
N THR A 26 6.62 7.38 -0.20
CA THR A 26 5.79 6.18 -0.32
C THR A 26 5.59 5.83 -1.78
N VAL A 27 5.47 4.54 -2.09
CA VAL A 27 5.10 4.07 -3.42
C VAL A 27 3.71 4.60 -3.85
N GLY A 28 2.86 4.95 -2.89
CA GLY A 28 1.58 5.63 -3.13
C GLY A 28 1.72 6.97 -3.85
N ASN A 29 2.87 7.67 -3.72
CA ASN A 29 3.14 8.90 -4.48
C ASN A 29 3.35 8.67 -5.98
N LEU A 30 3.50 7.44 -6.42
CA LEU A 30 3.54 7.05 -7.85
C LEU A 30 2.14 6.77 -8.39
N SER A 31 1.18 6.49 -7.50
CA SER A 31 -0.22 6.22 -7.84
C SER A 31 -1.09 7.47 -7.79
N ASP A 32 -2.38 7.28 -7.84
CA ASP A 32 -3.41 8.29 -7.65
C ASP A 32 -3.84 8.47 -6.18
N GLU A 33 -3.21 7.75 -5.24
CA GLU A 33 -3.55 7.85 -3.81
C GLU A 33 -2.98 9.08 -3.13
N TYR A 34 -1.71 9.40 -3.43
CA TYR A 34 -0.98 10.50 -2.78
C TYR A 34 -0.36 11.48 -3.77
N ALA A 35 -0.22 12.71 -3.33
CA ALA A 35 0.68 13.70 -3.92
C ALA A 35 1.77 14.06 -2.91
N SER A 36 3.04 14.00 -3.33
CA SER A 36 4.13 14.51 -2.51
C SER A 36 4.15 16.03 -2.49
N VAL A 37 4.25 16.60 -1.29
CA VAL A 37 4.34 18.06 -1.09
C VAL A 37 5.78 18.58 -1.12
N ARG A 38 6.78 17.69 -1.24
CA ARG A 38 8.20 18.07 -1.28
C ARG A 38 8.71 18.21 -2.70
N ASP A 39 9.48 19.30 -2.98
CA ASP A 39 10.02 19.54 -4.31
C ASP A 39 11.14 18.56 -4.70
N ASN A 40 11.94 18.13 -3.73
CA ASN A 40 13.05 17.20 -3.93
C ASN A 40 12.67 15.74 -3.65
N ASP A 41 11.38 15.41 -3.68
CA ASP A 41 10.92 14.03 -3.51
C ASP A 41 11.28 13.19 -4.74
N PRO A 42 11.98 12.06 -4.59
CA PRO A 42 12.30 11.17 -5.71
C PRO A 42 11.12 10.73 -6.55
N SER A 43 9.93 10.60 -5.96
CA SER A 43 8.72 10.28 -6.73
C SER A 43 8.36 11.34 -7.76
N LYS A 44 8.65 12.63 -7.49
CA LYS A 44 8.38 13.70 -8.45
C LYS A 44 9.21 13.58 -9.73
N PHE A 45 10.46 13.14 -9.61
CA PHE A 45 11.30 12.89 -10.80
C PHE A 45 10.78 11.71 -11.61
N VAL A 46 10.43 10.62 -10.94
CA VAL A 46 9.82 9.45 -11.60
C VAL A 46 8.51 9.84 -12.27
N ASN A 47 7.66 10.57 -11.58
CA ASN A 47 6.39 11.08 -12.09
C ASN A 47 6.54 12.09 -13.25
N ALA A 48 7.67 12.77 -13.32
CA ALA A 48 8.04 13.62 -14.46
C ALA A 48 8.63 12.84 -15.65
N GLY A 49 8.75 11.52 -15.56
CA GLY A 49 9.31 10.65 -16.59
C GLY A 49 10.81 10.36 -16.48
N ASN A 50 11.49 10.91 -15.49
CA ASN A 50 12.94 10.78 -15.29
C ASN A 50 13.31 9.54 -14.46
N TRP A 51 12.94 8.36 -14.94
CA TRP A 51 13.14 7.11 -14.21
C TRP A 51 14.61 6.70 -14.08
N LEU A 52 15.42 6.94 -15.12
CA LEU A 52 16.83 6.56 -15.15
C LEU A 52 17.73 7.51 -14.38
N GLU A 53 17.42 8.81 -14.36
CA GLU A 53 18.23 9.82 -13.66
C GLU A 53 18.20 9.67 -12.15
N ASN A 54 17.11 9.10 -11.61
CA ASN A 54 16.98 8.80 -10.19
C ASN A 54 17.52 7.44 -9.76
N ALA A 55 18.22 6.79 -10.63
CA ALA A 55 18.83 5.50 -10.39
C ALA A 55 19.80 5.46 -9.18
N GLY A 56 20.25 6.60 -8.70
CA GLY A 56 21.15 6.71 -7.54
C GLY A 56 20.48 7.05 -6.22
N THR A 57 19.17 7.26 -6.19
CA THR A 57 18.46 7.61 -4.96
C THR A 57 17.86 6.36 -4.30
N ARG A 58 17.63 6.45 -3.01
CA ARG A 58 17.07 5.40 -2.12
C ARG A 58 15.63 5.04 -2.41
N PHE A 59 15.15 5.32 -3.61
CA PHE A 59 13.78 5.11 -3.99
C PHE A 59 13.58 3.73 -4.61
N GLU A 60 12.33 3.35 -4.72
CA GLU A 60 11.79 2.12 -5.29
C GLU A 60 12.50 1.67 -6.59
N ILE A 61 12.85 2.63 -7.46
CA ILE A 61 13.42 2.40 -8.78
C ILE A 61 14.95 2.51 -8.80
N GLY A 62 15.57 2.92 -7.69
CA GLY A 62 17.01 3.18 -7.64
C GLY A 62 17.87 2.05 -8.19
N SER A 63 18.72 2.35 -9.16
CA SER A 63 19.56 1.40 -9.88
C SER A 63 21.05 1.54 -9.58
N LYS A 64 21.50 2.58 -8.86
CA LYS A 64 22.91 2.79 -8.53
C LYS A 64 23.19 2.51 -7.07
N SER A 65 24.22 1.69 -6.82
CA SER A 65 24.89 1.69 -5.54
C SER A 65 25.86 2.89 -5.53
N ASP A 66 25.59 3.90 -4.73
CA ASP A 66 26.52 5.03 -4.54
C ASP A 66 27.71 4.69 -3.63
N GLY A 67 28.00 3.41 -3.44
CA GLY A 67 29.08 2.93 -2.57
C GLY A 67 28.85 3.16 -1.07
N LYS A 68 27.72 3.74 -0.66
CA LYS A 68 27.43 4.13 0.71
C LYS A 68 26.14 3.49 1.25
N ASN A 69 26.06 2.19 1.31
CA ASN A 69 25.01 1.43 2.02
C ASN A 69 23.54 1.64 1.58
N PHE A 70 23.27 2.23 0.42
CA PHE A 70 21.92 2.45 -0.08
C PHE A 70 21.56 1.44 -1.15
N LYS A 71 20.63 0.56 -0.81
CA LYS A 71 20.23 -0.54 -1.67
C LYS A 71 18.83 -0.24 -2.21
N SER A 72 18.69 -0.31 -3.52
CA SER A 72 17.40 -0.34 -4.20
C SER A 72 16.57 -1.57 -3.76
N ALA A 73 15.28 -1.59 -4.08
CA ALA A 73 14.41 -2.73 -3.78
C ALA A 73 14.99 -4.04 -4.36
N ILE A 74 15.50 -4.01 -5.59
CA ILE A 74 16.12 -5.16 -6.24
C ILE A 74 17.38 -5.64 -5.50
N SER A 75 18.29 -4.74 -5.13
CA SER A 75 19.53 -5.10 -4.42
C SER A 75 19.25 -5.72 -3.04
N ARG A 76 18.22 -5.24 -2.35
CA ARG A 76 17.79 -5.80 -1.05
C ARG A 76 17.17 -7.17 -1.20
N ALA A 77 16.32 -7.34 -2.20
CA ALA A 77 15.72 -8.65 -2.47
C ALA A 77 16.78 -9.69 -2.80
N TYR A 78 17.78 -9.37 -3.64
CA TYR A 78 18.90 -10.29 -3.91
C TYR A 78 19.77 -10.56 -2.68
N THR A 79 19.96 -9.57 -1.80
CA THR A 79 20.63 -9.81 -0.51
C THR A 79 19.82 -10.81 0.34
N GLY A 80 18.50 -10.65 0.37
CA GLY A 80 17.58 -11.58 1.03
C GLY A 80 17.67 -12.98 0.43
N LEU A 81 17.64 -13.11 -0.90
CA LEU A 81 17.77 -14.38 -1.63
C LEU A 81 19.06 -15.09 -1.26
N ARG A 82 20.20 -14.38 -1.23
CA ARG A 82 21.46 -14.98 -0.81
C ARG A 82 21.42 -15.56 0.61
N ILE A 83 20.78 -14.84 1.55
CA ILE A 83 20.68 -15.30 2.94
C ILE A 83 19.78 -16.54 3.04
N VAL A 84 18.62 -16.54 2.39
CA VAL A 84 17.72 -17.70 2.45
C VAL A 84 18.31 -18.92 1.73
N ASN A 85 19.02 -18.73 0.63
CA ASN A 85 19.75 -19.82 -0.02
C ASN A 85 20.83 -20.44 0.88
N ARG A 86 21.51 -19.63 1.71
CA ARG A 86 22.44 -20.16 2.74
C ARG A 86 21.72 -21.01 3.79
N VAL A 87 20.50 -20.63 4.18
CA VAL A 87 19.72 -21.44 5.12
C VAL A 87 19.31 -22.76 4.47
N ILE A 88 18.76 -22.70 3.25
CA ILE A 88 18.29 -23.88 2.51
C ILE A 88 19.43 -24.89 2.28
N SER A 89 20.60 -24.42 1.86
CA SER A 89 21.75 -25.30 1.58
C SER A 89 22.50 -25.77 2.82
N GLY A 90 22.43 -25.04 3.94
CA GLY A 90 23.25 -25.29 5.12
C GLY A 90 22.52 -25.89 6.32
N VAL A 91 21.18 -25.89 6.34
CA VAL A 91 20.42 -26.30 7.52
C VAL A 91 20.64 -27.77 7.90
N ASP A 92 20.92 -28.66 6.92
CA ASP A 92 21.16 -30.08 7.16
C ASP A 92 22.48 -30.36 7.88
N GLN A 93 23.41 -29.40 7.84
CA GLN A 93 24.68 -29.48 8.54
C GLN A 93 24.57 -29.11 10.03
N VAL A 94 23.45 -28.52 10.45
CA VAL A 94 23.22 -28.10 11.84
C VAL A 94 22.71 -29.28 12.67
N LYS A 95 23.60 -29.88 13.45
CA LYS A 95 23.31 -31.10 14.24
C LYS A 95 22.56 -30.82 15.56
N SER A 96 22.52 -29.58 16.01
CA SER A 96 21.95 -29.19 17.30
C SER A 96 20.44 -28.88 17.30
N ILE A 97 19.78 -29.02 16.15
CA ILE A 97 18.34 -28.75 15.99
C ILE A 97 17.56 -30.04 15.71
N THR A 98 16.32 -30.09 16.16
CA THR A 98 15.40 -31.19 15.88
C THR A 98 14.90 -31.16 14.43
N ASP A 99 14.35 -32.27 13.95
CA ASP A 99 13.75 -32.32 12.61
C ASP A 99 12.57 -31.37 12.45
N ASP A 100 11.75 -31.16 13.51
CA ASP A 100 10.67 -30.18 13.51
C ASP A 100 11.21 -28.74 13.38
N GLN A 101 12.26 -28.41 14.14
CA GLN A 101 12.92 -27.09 14.01
C GLN A 101 13.53 -26.89 12.61
N ARG A 102 14.17 -27.94 12.07
CA ARG A 102 14.73 -27.94 10.71
C ARG A 102 13.63 -27.66 9.67
N ARG A 103 12.53 -28.40 9.76
CA ARG A 103 11.37 -28.25 8.87
C ARG A 103 10.78 -26.83 8.93
N LYS A 104 10.59 -26.28 10.12
CA LYS A 104 10.10 -24.91 10.32
C LYS A 104 11.05 -23.86 9.78
N LEU A 105 12.35 -24.04 9.91
CA LEU A 105 13.36 -23.15 9.33
C LEU A 105 13.34 -23.18 7.80
N LEU A 106 13.26 -24.37 7.20
CA LEU A 106 13.12 -24.54 5.75
C LEU A 106 11.84 -23.89 5.23
N GLY A 107 10.69 -24.09 5.94
CA GLY A 107 9.42 -23.47 5.55
C GLY A 107 9.52 -21.95 5.50
N GLN A 108 10.12 -21.33 6.53
CA GLN A 108 10.35 -19.87 6.54
C GLN A 108 11.31 -19.44 5.42
N ALA A 109 12.35 -20.20 5.17
CA ALA A 109 13.32 -19.88 4.11
C ALA A 109 12.67 -19.94 2.72
N HIS A 110 11.88 -20.96 2.42
CA HIS A 110 11.13 -21.09 1.16
C HIS A 110 10.09 -19.96 1.02
N PHE A 111 9.31 -19.64 2.06
CA PHE A 111 8.40 -18.51 2.05
C PHE A 111 9.12 -17.20 1.70
N LEU A 112 10.21 -16.90 2.40
CA LEU A 112 10.96 -15.66 2.20
C LEU A 112 11.64 -15.61 0.82
N ARG A 113 12.10 -16.76 0.29
CA ARG A 113 12.66 -16.82 -1.07
C ARG A 113 11.61 -16.48 -2.11
N ALA A 114 10.42 -17.06 -2.01
CA ALA A 114 9.29 -16.73 -2.87
C ALA A 114 8.89 -15.26 -2.74
N TYR A 115 8.81 -14.73 -1.53
CA TYR A 115 8.47 -13.33 -1.30
C TYR A 115 9.49 -12.36 -1.92
N PHE A 116 10.78 -12.55 -1.70
CA PHE A 116 11.80 -11.68 -2.30
C PHE A 116 11.79 -11.76 -3.82
N TYR A 117 11.56 -12.94 -4.37
CA TYR A 117 11.42 -13.10 -5.81
C TYR A 117 10.21 -12.39 -6.35
N PHE A 118 9.07 -12.50 -5.68
CA PHE A 118 7.85 -11.75 -6.02
C PHE A 118 8.09 -10.24 -6.00
N GLU A 119 8.80 -9.73 -4.98
CA GLU A 119 9.15 -8.32 -4.91
C GLU A 119 9.98 -7.83 -6.10
N ILE A 120 10.84 -8.70 -6.66
CA ILE A 120 11.61 -8.39 -7.87
C ILE A 120 10.70 -8.42 -9.10
N ILE A 121 10.01 -9.55 -9.33
CA ILE A 121 9.30 -9.76 -10.61
C ILE A 121 8.07 -8.86 -10.76
N LYS A 122 7.38 -8.47 -9.69
CA LYS A 122 6.25 -7.51 -9.79
C LYS A 122 6.68 -6.11 -10.24
N ARG A 123 7.99 -5.80 -10.16
CA ARG A 123 8.59 -4.52 -10.57
C ARG A 123 9.20 -4.60 -11.95
N TYR A 124 10.03 -5.59 -12.17
CA TYR A 124 10.92 -5.68 -13.33
C TYR A 124 10.45 -6.69 -14.39
N GLY A 125 9.38 -7.44 -14.14
CA GLY A 125 9.03 -8.60 -14.95
C GLY A 125 9.87 -9.82 -14.60
N GLY A 126 9.88 -10.82 -15.45
CA GLY A 126 10.65 -12.04 -15.20
C GLY A 126 12.15 -11.78 -15.13
N MET A 127 12.85 -12.52 -14.28
CA MET A 127 14.26 -12.31 -13.95
C MET A 127 15.02 -13.64 -13.93
N PRO A 128 16.36 -13.62 -13.99
CA PRO A 128 17.18 -14.83 -13.78
C PRO A 128 16.86 -15.47 -12.42
N ILE A 129 16.88 -16.80 -12.36
CA ILE A 129 16.59 -17.55 -11.13
C ILE A 129 17.90 -17.91 -10.43
N PHE A 130 18.05 -17.44 -9.19
CA PHE A 130 19.17 -17.76 -8.31
C PHE A 130 18.67 -18.64 -7.16
N ASP A 131 18.65 -19.95 -7.39
CA ASP A 131 18.04 -20.95 -6.52
C ASP A 131 19.01 -21.64 -5.55
N GLN A 132 20.30 -21.36 -5.68
CA GLN A 132 21.37 -21.93 -4.86
C GLN A 132 22.34 -20.85 -4.34
N LEU A 133 23.34 -21.29 -3.57
CA LEU A 133 24.40 -20.41 -3.09
C LEU A 133 25.50 -20.31 -4.14
N TRP A 134 25.63 -19.13 -4.72
CA TRP A 134 26.67 -18.80 -5.71
C TRP A 134 27.88 -18.15 -5.04
N GLY A 135 29.06 -18.52 -5.47
CA GLY A 135 30.36 -17.97 -5.04
C GLY A 135 30.76 -16.74 -5.86
N ALA A 136 31.79 -16.02 -5.40
CA ALA A 136 32.27 -14.82 -6.10
C ALA A 136 32.97 -15.13 -7.47
N SER A 137 33.35 -16.37 -7.69
CA SER A 137 33.99 -16.85 -8.94
C SER A 137 33.01 -17.46 -9.92
N ASP A 138 31.75 -17.58 -9.56
CA ASP A 138 30.75 -18.19 -10.44
C ASP A 138 30.29 -17.18 -11.50
N ASP A 139 29.85 -17.69 -12.63
CA ASP A 139 29.25 -16.89 -13.68
C ASP A 139 27.83 -16.50 -13.28
N PHE A 140 27.52 -15.22 -13.36
CA PHE A 140 26.20 -14.64 -13.04
C PHE A 140 25.42 -14.17 -14.28
N ASP A 141 25.97 -14.41 -15.47
CA ASP A 141 25.33 -13.98 -16.73
C ASP A 141 24.25 -14.96 -17.19
N PHE A 142 23.18 -15.05 -16.42
CA PHE A 142 22.03 -15.88 -16.71
C PHE A 142 20.96 -15.13 -17.51
N PRO A 143 20.33 -15.79 -18.50
CA PRO A 143 19.22 -15.20 -19.22
C PRO A 143 18.01 -14.98 -18.30
N ARG A 144 17.30 -13.90 -18.57
CA ARG A 144 16.02 -13.67 -17.92
C ARG A 144 15.02 -14.77 -18.26
N LYS A 145 14.18 -15.09 -17.29
CA LYS A 145 12.95 -15.88 -17.48
C LYS A 145 11.79 -14.94 -17.79
N THR A 146 10.75 -15.46 -18.41
CA THR A 146 9.47 -14.76 -18.47
C THR A 146 8.85 -14.61 -17.09
N TYR A 147 7.85 -13.73 -16.94
CA TYR A 147 7.09 -13.63 -15.68
C TYR A 147 6.49 -14.99 -15.30
N GLN A 148 5.91 -15.69 -16.26
CA GLN A 148 5.26 -16.98 -16.03
C GLN A 148 6.23 -18.08 -15.58
N GLU A 149 7.40 -18.18 -16.19
CA GLU A 149 8.43 -19.12 -15.76
C GLU A 149 8.95 -18.79 -14.35
N SER A 150 9.17 -17.50 -14.06
CA SER A 150 9.60 -17.04 -12.73
C SER A 150 8.53 -17.33 -11.67
N ASN A 151 7.26 -17.09 -11.99
CA ASN A 151 6.16 -17.42 -11.11
C ASN A 151 6.03 -18.92 -10.88
N ALA A 152 6.11 -19.74 -11.93
CA ALA A 152 6.00 -21.19 -11.80
C ALA A 152 7.10 -21.77 -10.87
N TRP A 153 8.32 -21.27 -10.98
CA TRP A 153 9.40 -21.64 -10.06
C TRP A 153 9.09 -21.20 -8.61
N MET A 154 8.63 -19.97 -8.43
CA MET A 154 8.28 -19.43 -7.11
C MET A 154 7.15 -20.22 -6.45
N GLN A 155 6.17 -20.73 -7.22
CA GLN A 155 5.11 -21.58 -6.69
C GLN A 155 5.65 -22.85 -6.03
N THR A 156 6.77 -23.41 -6.51
CA THR A 156 7.39 -24.59 -5.89
C THR A 156 7.91 -24.30 -4.49
N ASP A 157 8.41 -23.08 -4.25
CA ASP A 157 8.83 -22.64 -2.93
C ASP A 157 7.64 -22.44 -1.99
N LEU A 158 6.54 -21.87 -2.50
CA LEU A 158 5.32 -21.68 -1.71
C LEU A 158 4.66 -23.00 -1.33
N ASP A 159 4.73 -24.02 -2.21
CA ASP A 159 4.25 -25.36 -1.87
C ASP A 159 5.08 -25.99 -0.74
N LYS A 160 6.40 -25.86 -0.75
CA LYS A 160 7.26 -26.30 0.35
C LYS A 160 7.01 -25.50 1.63
N ALA A 161 6.79 -24.19 1.51
CA ALA A 161 6.45 -23.36 2.67
C ALA A 161 5.13 -23.82 3.32
N ILE A 162 4.09 -24.06 2.50
CA ILE A 162 2.79 -24.57 2.98
C ILE A 162 2.93 -25.94 3.65
N GLU A 163 3.77 -26.82 3.09
CA GLU A 163 4.03 -28.14 3.66
C GLU A 163 4.77 -28.09 5.01
N TYR A 164 5.79 -27.21 5.12
CA TYR A 164 6.74 -27.22 6.23
C TYR A 164 6.36 -26.28 7.39
N LEU A 165 5.62 -25.21 7.13
CA LEU A 165 5.23 -24.27 8.16
C LEU A 165 4.11 -24.80 9.07
N PRO A 166 4.10 -24.42 10.37
CA PRO A 166 2.96 -24.67 11.25
C PRO A 166 1.75 -23.88 10.77
N ILE A 167 0.55 -24.27 11.19
CA ILE A 167 -0.68 -23.56 10.84
C ILE A 167 -0.69 -22.16 11.46
N SER A 168 -0.12 -22.01 12.64
CA SER A 168 0.12 -20.74 13.33
C SER A 168 1.32 -20.88 14.27
N TRP A 169 1.85 -19.76 14.73
CA TRP A 169 2.89 -19.69 15.74
C TRP A 169 2.29 -19.36 17.12
N PRO A 170 2.99 -19.70 18.21
CA PRO A 170 2.65 -19.17 19.54
C PRO A 170 2.67 -17.64 19.56
N ASP A 171 1.96 -17.01 20.49
CA ASP A 171 1.79 -15.56 20.58
C ASP A 171 3.11 -14.78 20.58
N GLU A 172 4.12 -15.30 21.26
CA GLU A 172 5.46 -14.70 21.32
C GLU A 172 6.23 -14.77 20.00
N GLU A 173 5.79 -15.62 19.07
CA GLU A 173 6.40 -15.78 17.74
C GLU A 173 5.51 -15.26 16.60
N HIS A 174 4.34 -14.67 16.88
CA HIS A 174 3.49 -14.05 15.87
C HIS A 174 4.27 -13.02 15.05
N GLY A 175 3.98 -12.97 13.75
CA GLY A 175 4.71 -12.17 12.76
C GLY A 175 5.70 -12.97 11.93
N ARG A 176 6.08 -14.18 12.34
CA ARG A 176 6.76 -15.12 11.45
C ARG A 176 5.77 -15.63 10.40
N PRO A 177 6.23 -15.93 9.17
CA PRO A 177 5.35 -16.55 8.20
C PRO A 177 4.91 -17.93 8.67
N ASP A 178 3.62 -18.21 8.56
CA ASP A 178 2.99 -19.48 8.87
C ASP A 178 2.34 -20.09 7.61
N ARG A 179 1.65 -21.22 7.76
CA ARG A 179 1.02 -21.90 6.63
C ARG A 179 -0.08 -21.08 6.01
N VAL A 180 -0.88 -20.35 6.81
CA VAL A 180 -1.98 -19.52 6.31
C VAL A 180 -1.44 -18.35 5.50
N SER A 181 -0.41 -17.68 5.99
CA SER A 181 0.27 -16.61 5.25
C SER A 181 0.92 -17.11 3.95
N ALA A 182 1.46 -18.33 3.95
CA ALA A 182 2.02 -18.94 2.73
C ALA A 182 0.93 -19.26 1.69
N MET A 183 -0.25 -19.74 2.11
CA MET A 183 -1.41 -19.93 1.24
C MET A 183 -1.91 -18.59 0.66
N ALA A 184 -1.97 -17.55 1.48
CA ALA A 184 -2.38 -16.21 1.05
C ALA A 184 -1.37 -15.61 0.04
N LEU A 185 -0.06 -15.73 0.30
CA LEU A 185 0.97 -15.29 -0.64
C LEU A 185 0.90 -16.07 -1.96
N LYS A 186 0.61 -17.38 -1.90
CA LYS A 186 0.42 -18.21 -3.11
C LYS A 186 -0.73 -17.70 -3.96
N ALA A 187 -1.89 -17.44 -3.36
CA ALA A 187 -3.06 -16.90 -4.05
C ALA A 187 -2.75 -15.54 -4.70
N MET A 188 -2.12 -14.62 -3.96
CA MET A 188 -1.74 -13.30 -4.45
C MET A 188 -0.79 -13.37 -5.64
N THR A 189 0.26 -14.20 -5.57
CA THR A 189 1.26 -14.30 -6.64
C THR A 189 0.69 -14.94 -7.90
N GLN A 190 -0.24 -15.89 -7.77
CA GLN A 190 -0.99 -16.47 -8.89
C GLN A 190 -1.96 -15.47 -9.51
N LEU A 191 -2.65 -14.64 -8.72
CA LEU A 191 -3.49 -13.57 -9.24
C LEU A 191 -2.68 -12.55 -10.04
N TYR A 192 -1.50 -12.17 -9.53
CA TYR A 192 -0.59 -11.32 -10.29
C TYR A 192 -0.22 -11.98 -11.62
N ALA A 193 0.17 -13.26 -11.61
CA ALA A 193 0.52 -13.99 -12.83
C ALA A 193 -0.65 -14.05 -13.84
N ALA A 194 -1.89 -14.10 -13.36
CA ALA A 194 -3.07 -14.07 -14.21
C ALA A 194 -3.36 -12.69 -14.83
N SER A 195 -2.82 -11.60 -14.24
CA SER A 195 -3.16 -10.21 -14.61
C SER A 195 -2.62 -9.81 -15.99
N PRO A 196 -3.25 -8.83 -16.67
CA PRO A 196 -2.98 -8.47 -18.07
C PRO A 196 -1.51 -8.17 -18.39
N LEU A 197 -0.83 -7.36 -17.56
CA LEU A 197 0.58 -7.03 -17.77
C LEU A 197 1.47 -8.27 -17.78
N MET A 198 1.20 -9.23 -16.90
CA MET A 198 2.01 -10.42 -16.69
C MET A 198 1.82 -11.50 -17.78
N GLN A 199 0.86 -11.31 -18.69
CA GLN A 199 0.69 -12.17 -19.87
C GLN A 199 1.70 -11.85 -20.99
N ASN A 200 2.53 -10.83 -20.81
CA ASN A 200 3.55 -10.44 -21.78
C ASN A 200 4.83 -11.29 -21.65
N ASP A 201 5.51 -11.47 -22.78
CA ASP A 201 6.88 -11.96 -22.82
C ASP A 201 7.89 -10.84 -22.51
N LEU A 202 9.18 -11.11 -22.67
CA LEU A 202 10.24 -10.14 -22.42
C LEU A 202 10.31 -8.99 -23.44
N ASN A 203 9.60 -9.10 -24.57
CA ASN A 203 9.71 -8.20 -25.73
C ASN A 203 8.45 -7.37 -25.94
N SER A 204 7.40 -7.57 -25.16
CA SER A 204 6.11 -6.90 -25.37
C SER A 204 5.57 -6.24 -24.08
N ILE A 205 4.79 -5.20 -24.26
CA ILE A 205 3.96 -4.57 -23.23
C ILE A 205 2.61 -4.28 -23.86
N GLU A 206 1.67 -5.23 -23.72
CA GLU A 206 0.35 -5.14 -24.32
C GLU A 206 -0.72 -5.61 -23.34
N ASN A 207 -1.90 -5.00 -23.40
CA ASN A 207 -3.05 -5.47 -22.64
C ASN A 207 -3.65 -6.72 -23.30
N LYS A 208 -3.18 -7.87 -22.89
CA LYS A 208 -3.65 -9.18 -23.40
C LYS A 208 -4.86 -9.71 -22.64
N GLY A 209 -5.39 -8.94 -21.69
CA GLY A 209 -6.44 -9.43 -20.79
C GLY A 209 -5.90 -10.40 -19.75
N TYR A 210 -6.80 -10.97 -18.97
CA TYR A 210 -6.45 -11.97 -17.95
C TYR A 210 -6.25 -13.36 -18.55
N GLY A 211 -5.26 -14.10 -18.03
CA GLY A 211 -5.14 -15.53 -18.23
C GLY A 211 -6.23 -16.27 -17.43
N LYS A 212 -7.34 -16.64 -18.07
CA LYS A 212 -8.53 -17.19 -17.38
C LYS A 212 -8.25 -18.43 -16.53
N GLU A 213 -7.48 -19.38 -17.04
CA GLU A 213 -7.14 -20.58 -16.26
C GLU A 213 -6.22 -20.24 -15.07
N MET A 214 -5.28 -19.32 -15.25
CA MET A 214 -4.44 -18.83 -14.15
C MET A 214 -5.26 -18.09 -13.10
N ALA A 215 -6.28 -17.33 -13.52
CA ALA A 215 -7.22 -16.69 -12.61
C ALA A 215 -8.05 -17.73 -11.83
N ALA A 216 -8.49 -18.79 -12.50
CA ALA A 216 -9.19 -19.90 -11.84
C ALA A 216 -8.27 -20.61 -10.81
N GLU A 217 -6.98 -20.78 -11.11
CA GLU A 217 -6.02 -21.36 -10.17
C GLU A 217 -5.78 -20.44 -8.97
N ALA A 218 -5.68 -19.12 -9.21
CA ALA A 218 -5.59 -18.13 -8.14
C ALA A 218 -6.83 -18.16 -7.23
N ALA A 219 -8.03 -18.28 -7.81
CA ALA A 219 -9.28 -18.42 -7.06
C ALA A 219 -9.30 -19.69 -6.19
N ARG A 220 -8.86 -20.84 -6.73
CA ARG A 220 -8.74 -22.09 -5.96
C ARG A 220 -7.76 -21.96 -4.79
N SER A 221 -6.65 -21.26 -5.00
CA SER A 221 -5.67 -21.00 -3.93
C SER A 221 -6.20 -20.02 -2.89
N ALA A 222 -6.90 -18.96 -3.30
CA ALA A 222 -7.56 -18.03 -2.39
C ALA A 222 -8.64 -18.73 -1.55
N GLN A 223 -9.45 -19.62 -2.18
CA GLN A 223 -10.44 -20.42 -1.46
C GLN A 223 -9.79 -21.32 -0.39
N LYS A 224 -8.65 -21.95 -0.69
CA LYS A 224 -7.91 -22.75 0.31
C LYS A 224 -7.43 -21.89 1.48
N ALA A 225 -6.93 -20.70 1.19
CA ALA A 225 -6.50 -19.76 2.23
C ALA A 225 -7.69 -19.28 3.08
N ILE A 226 -8.84 -18.95 2.45
CA ILE A 226 -10.08 -18.58 3.14
C ILE A 226 -10.55 -19.72 4.05
N ASN A 227 -10.59 -20.96 3.56
CA ASN A 227 -10.98 -22.11 4.37
C ASN A 227 -10.06 -22.28 5.59
N ALA A 228 -8.75 -22.08 5.44
CA ALA A 228 -7.81 -22.13 6.54
C ALA A 228 -8.02 -20.99 7.55
N ILE A 229 -8.33 -19.78 7.08
CA ILE A 229 -8.67 -18.62 7.91
C ILE A 229 -9.97 -18.89 8.69
N GLU A 230 -11.05 -19.29 8.01
CA GLU A 230 -12.36 -19.49 8.64
C GLU A 230 -12.39 -20.68 9.61
N SER A 231 -11.51 -21.66 9.44
CA SER A 231 -11.34 -22.78 10.37
C SER A 231 -10.41 -22.50 11.54
N HIS A 232 -9.70 -21.39 11.54
CA HIS A 232 -8.75 -21.03 12.57
C HIS A 232 -9.42 -20.21 13.68
N GLU A 233 -9.13 -20.49 14.96
CA GLU A 233 -9.74 -19.78 16.09
C GLU A 233 -9.31 -18.30 16.16
N TYR A 234 -8.11 -17.98 15.69
CA TYR A 234 -7.54 -16.65 15.82
C TYR A 234 -7.79 -15.76 14.58
N TYR A 235 -7.63 -16.30 13.36
CA TYR A 235 -7.72 -15.48 12.15
C TYR A 235 -9.17 -15.18 11.75
N ARG A 236 -9.46 -13.91 11.51
CA ARG A 236 -10.77 -13.45 11.01
C ARG A 236 -10.69 -12.06 10.41
N LEU A 237 -11.69 -11.67 9.65
CA LEU A 237 -11.94 -10.25 9.37
C LEU A 237 -12.28 -9.55 10.70
N MET A 238 -11.61 -8.43 10.98
CA MET A 238 -11.97 -7.54 12.07
C MET A 238 -13.29 -6.85 11.73
N ASN A 239 -14.14 -6.59 12.71
CA ASN A 239 -15.44 -5.98 12.49
C ASN A 239 -15.32 -4.49 12.17
N HIS A 240 -16.44 -3.83 11.87
CA HIS A 240 -16.48 -2.42 11.50
C HIS A 240 -15.85 -1.51 12.56
N ASP A 241 -16.17 -1.72 13.83
CA ASP A 241 -15.69 -0.89 14.93
C ASP A 241 -14.18 -1.09 15.20
N GLU A 242 -13.67 -2.27 14.86
CA GLU A 242 -12.24 -2.60 14.96
C GLU A 242 -11.42 -2.05 13.78
N TYR A 243 -12.06 -1.68 12.65
CA TYR A 243 -11.36 -1.29 11.41
C TYR A 243 -10.30 -0.22 11.64
N ARG A 244 -10.62 0.79 12.47
CA ARG A 244 -9.70 1.88 12.77
C ARG A 244 -8.39 1.39 13.42
N SER A 245 -8.43 0.29 14.15
CA SER A 245 -7.26 -0.27 14.85
C SER A 245 -6.41 -1.20 13.99
N ILE A 246 -6.83 -1.55 12.76
CA ILE A 246 -6.10 -2.51 11.92
C ILE A 246 -4.62 -2.13 11.75
N GLN A 247 -4.31 -0.84 11.58
CA GLN A 247 -2.93 -0.38 11.39
C GLN A 247 -2.30 0.19 12.67
N LEU A 248 -3.05 0.21 13.78
CA LEU A 248 -2.67 0.89 15.01
C LEU A 248 -2.68 -0.07 16.19
N MET A 249 -1.59 -0.10 16.93
CA MET A 249 -1.46 -0.87 18.16
C MET A 249 -1.52 0.06 19.37
N PRO A 250 -2.66 0.17 20.05
CA PRO A 250 -2.80 1.06 21.20
C PRO A 250 -2.02 0.60 22.43
N ASN A 251 -1.62 -0.67 22.46
CA ASN A 251 -0.94 -1.26 23.60
C ASN A 251 0.42 -1.85 23.22
N SER A 252 1.43 -1.57 24.05
CA SER A 252 2.80 -2.03 23.83
C SER A 252 2.99 -3.56 23.91
N ASN A 253 2.05 -4.29 24.47
CA ASN A 253 2.13 -5.72 24.68
C ASN A 253 1.33 -6.55 23.68
N GLN A 254 0.51 -5.91 22.85
CA GLN A 254 -0.29 -6.57 21.84
C GLN A 254 0.35 -6.35 20.46
N PHE A 255 0.96 -7.39 19.90
CA PHE A 255 1.70 -7.29 18.63
C PHE A 255 0.95 -7.84 17.44
N ALA A 256 -0.15 -8.54 17.65
CA ALA A 256 -0.90 -9.19 16.59
C ALA A 256 -2.38 -8.83 16.66
N GLN A 257 -3.00 -8.72 15.49
CA GLN A 257 -4.43 -8.53 15.30
C GLN A 257 -4.99 -9.73 14.54
N PRO A 258 -6.24 -10.13 14.75
CA PRO A 258 -6.84 -11.28 14.07
C PRO A 258 -6.83 -11.19 12.54
N GLU A 259 -6.71 -10.00 11.97
CA GLU A 259 -6.66 -9.78 10.53
C GLU A 259 -5.23 -9.88 9.95
N TYR A 260 -4.18 -9.92 10.79
CA TYR A 260 -2.82 -10.01 10.30
C TYR A 260 -2.41 -11.46 10.02
N LEU A 261 -2.16 -11.77 8.76
CA LEU A 261 -1.62 -13.08 8.37
C LEU A 261 -0.09 -13.08 8.38
N TRP A 262 0.51 -11.98 7.89
CA TRP A 262 1.94 -11.78 7.96
C TRP A 262 2.27 -10.30 8.13
N PHE A 263 3.10 -10.01 9.13
CA PHE A 263 3.45 -8.64 9.50
C PHE A 263 4.82 -8.59 10.16
N LEU A 264 5.42 -7.40 10.17
CA LEU A 264 6.65 -7.16 10.89
C LEU A 264 6.37 -6.87 12.34
N ARG A 265 6.88 -7.73 13.22
CA ARG A 265 6.92 -7.49 14.65
C ARG A 265 8.09 -6.59 14.99
N TRP A 266 7.80 -5.35 15.34
CA TRP A 266 8.83 -4.37 15.62
C TRP A 266 9.18 -4.28 17.10
N HIS A 267 10.47 -4.22 17.41
CA HIS A 267 10.95 -4.06 18.79
C HIS A 267 11.21 -2.59 19.17
N HIS A 268 11.11 -2.30 20.46
CA HIS A 268 11.23 -1.02 21.16
C HIS A 268 12.50 -0.18 20.91
N GLY A 269 13.42 -0.56 20.08
CA GLY A 269 14.71 0.13 19.97
C GLY A 269 14.84 1.13 18.83
N ASN A 270 13.95 1.14 17.85
CA ASN A 270 14.04 1.99 16.66
C ASN A 270 12.95 3.06 16.64
N TRP A 271 13.09 4.02 17.52
CA TRP A 271 12.29 5.24 17.62
C TRP A 271 12.07 5.94 16.28
N SER A 272 13.02 5.84 15.36
CA SER A 272 13.05 6.64 14.15
C SER A 272 12.01 6.25 13.08
N ALA A 273 11.67 4.97 12.90
CA ALA A 273 10.81 4.56 11.79
C ALA A 273 9.32 4.79 12.04
N PHE A 274 8.86 4.54 13.27
CA PHE A 274 7.45 4.73 13.66
C PHE A 274 7.04 6.17 13.76
N VAL A 275 7.86 6.94 14.47
CA VAL A 275 7.69 8.38 14.60
C VAL A 275 7.66 9.05 13.24
N ARG A 276 8.49 8.57 12.31
CA ARG A 276 8.57 9.15 10.97
C ARG A 276 7.37 8.83 10.10
N ALA A 277 6.82 7.62 10.16
CA ALA A 277 5.60 7.31 9.43
C ALA A 277 4.43 8.22 9.87
N GLN A 278 4.32 8.50 11.15
CA GLN A 278 3.37 9.47 11.69
C GLN A 278 3.68 10.89 11.26
N TRP A 279 4.93 11.33 11.36
CA TRP A 279 5.35 12.64 10.91
C TRP A 279 4.99 12.91 9.45
N LEU A 280 5.04 11.87 8.63
CA LEU A 280 4.76 11.96 7.19
C LEU A 280 3.31 12.25 6.86
N THR A 281 2.44 11.98 7.81
CA THR A 281 0.99 12.05 7.61
C THR A 281 0.30 13.00 8.59
N GLN A 282 0.95 13.40 9.69
CA GLN A 282 0.37 14.28 10.70
C GLN A 282 0.22 15.73 10.24
N PRO A 283 -0.90 16.39 10.61
CA PRO A 283 -1.03 17.84 10.47
C PRO A 283 0.08 18.58 11.21
N TYR A 284 0.55 19.66 10.60
CA TYR A 284 1.50 20.58 11.24
C TYR A 284 0.80 21.85 11.66
N ASP A 285 0.87 22.16 12.94
CA ASP A 285 0.55 23.47 13.48
C ASP A 285 1.35 23.71 14.77
N ASN A 286 2.43 24.49 14.67
CA ASN A 286 3.31 24.77 15.80
C ASN A 286 2.67 25.63 16.88
N LYS A 287 1.56 26.35 16.59
CA LYS A 287 0.90 27.22 17.57
C LYS A 287 0.04 26.46 18.56
N ILE A 288 -0.39 25.26 18.16
CA ILE A 288 -1.17 24.39 19.04
C ILE A 288 -0.39 23.17 19.50
N GLY A 289 0.91 23.11 19.17
CA GLY A 289 1.80 22.02 19.55
C GLY A 289 1.65 20.76 18.68
N ALA A 290 0.98 20.84 17.54
CA ALA A 290 0.95 19.77 16.55
C ALA A 290 2.14 19.94 15.59
N GLU A 291 3.16 19.12 15.76
CA GLU A 291 4.32 19.11 14.89
C GLU A 291 4.30 17.87 13.99
N GLY A 292 3.70 17.97 12.84
CA GLY A 292 3.77 16.99 11.78
C GLY A 292 4.55 17.52 10.58
N THR A 293 4.91 16.61 9.68
CA THR A 293 5.47 16.99 8.39
C THR A 293 4.76 16.16 7.33
N PRO A 294 3.55 16.55 6.92
CA PRO A 294 2.73 15.77 6.00
C PRO A 294 3.33 15.82 4.61
N TYR A 295 4.28 14.92 4.34
CA TYR A 295 4.92 14.86 3.02
C TYR A 295 4.05 14.18 1.96
N ASN A 296 3.08 13.39 2.39
CA ASN A 296 2.21 12.61 1.51
C ASN A 296 0.75 13.01 1.76
N ALA A 297 0.19 13.77 0.85
CA ALA A 297 -1.18 14.25 0.96
C ALA A 297 -2.12 13.37 0.12
N PRO A 298 -3.21 12.82 0.70
CA PRO A 298 -4.25 12.13 -0.07
C PRO A 298 -4.78 13.01 -1.19
N THR A 299 -5.07 12.44 -2.34
CA THR A 299 -5.60 13.14 -3.50
C THR A 299 -7.14 13.15 -3.50
N GLN A 300 -7.75 14.03 -4.29
CA GLN A 300 -9.18 13.94 -4.58
C GLN A 300 -9.52 12.63 -5.29
N ASN A 301 -8.61 12.12 -6.15
CA ASN A 301 -8.78 10.83 -6.82
C ASN A 301 -8.96 9.68 -5.82
N ALA A 302 -8.18 9.68 -4.72
CA ALA A 302 -8.35 8.73 -3.63
C ALA A 302 -9.70 8.91 -2.90
N VAL A 303 -10.09 10.16 -2.64
CA VAL A 303 -11.38 10.50 -2.02
C VAL A 303 -12.55 10.03 -2.89
N ASP A 304 -12.44 10.14 -4.19
CA ASP A 304 -13.51 9.78 -5.14
C ASP A 304 -13.76 8.26 -5.22
N MET A 305 -12.81 7.43 -4.76
CA MET A 305 -13.03 5.99 -4.68
C MET A 305 -14.06 5.58 -3.63
N TYR A 306 -14.26 6.38 -2.58
CA TYR A 306 -15.24 6.08 -1.53
C TYR A 306 -16.66 6.29 -2.05
N GLU A 307 -17.51 5.28 -1.89
CA GLU A 307 -18.90 5.33 -2.30
C GLU A 307 -19.72 6.29 -1.42
N ARG A 308 -20.91 6.66 -1.90
CA ARG A 308 -21.88 7.46 -1.16
C ARG A 308 -23.23 6.74 -1.08
N LYS A 309 -23.89 6.86 0.07
CA LYS A 309 -25.21 6.29 0.31
C LYS A 309 -26.28 7.03 -0.49
N GLY A 310 -26.99 6.30 -1.33
CA GLY A 310 -28.14 6.80 -2.07
C GLY A 310 -29.41 6.91 -1.24
N ALA A 311 -30.45 7.46 -1.83
CA ALA A 311 -31.76 7.62 -1.18
C ALA A 311 -32.45 6.30 -0.81
N ASP A 312 -32.11 5.22 -1.49
CA ASP A 312 -32.60 3.86 -1.23
C ASP A 312 -31.83 3.14 -0.11
N GLY A 313 -30.80 3.79 0.46
CA GLY A 313 -29.98 3.23 1.52
C GLY A 313 -28.78 2.41 1.05
N ASN A 314 -28.63 2.13 -0.24
CA ASN A 314 -27.48 1.44 -0.83
C ASN A 314 -26.33 2.40 -1.10
N TYR A 315 -25.11 1.88 -1.14
CA TYR A 315 -23.92 2.67 -1.47
C TYR A 315 -23.55 2.50 -2.94
N TYR A 316 -23.25 3.61 -3.59
CA TYR A 316 -22.93 3.71 -5.01
C TYR A 316 -21.64 4.51 -5.24
N PRO A 317 -20.91 4.24 -6.33
CA PRO A 317 -19.86 5.14 -6.79
C PRO A 317 -20.38 6.58 -6.91
N ILE A 318 -19.54 7.56 -6.60
CA ILE A 318 -19.98 8.97 -6.71
C ILE A 318 -20.30 9.39 -8.15
N THR A 319 -19.82 8.66 -9.13
CA THR A 319 -20.15 8.84 -10.56
C THR A 319 -21.49 8.23 -10.96
N ASP A 320 -22.07 7.39 -10.12
CA ASP A 320 -23.40 6.82 -10.34
C ASP A 320 -24.47 7.84 -9.89
N PRO A 321 -25.44 8.19 -10.73
CA PRO A 321 -26.49 9.16 -10.35
C PRO A 321 -27.29 8.76 -9.09
N ARG A 322 -27.41 7.45 -8.81
CA ARG A 322 -28.11 6.94 -7.62
C ARG A 322 -27.43 7.36 -6.30
N SER A 323 -26.14 7.69 -6.33
CA SER A 323 -25.42 8.24 -5.18
C SER A 323 -25.93 9.60 -4.73
N GLY A 324 -26.56 10.38 -5.64
CA GLY A 324 -26.98 11.75 -5.39
C GLY A 324 -25.81 12.72 -5.12
N TYR A 325 -24.58 12.34 -5.47
CA TYR A 325 -23.36 13.11 -5.15
C TYR A 325 -23.34 14.49 -5.81
N ASP A 326 -23.80 14.60 -7.03
CA ASP A 326 -23.80 15.86 -7.79
C ASP A 326 -24.56 16.99 -7.10
N ALA A 327 -25.59 16.66 -6.31
CA ALA A 327 -26.36 17.65 -5.56
C ALA A 327 -25.61 18.24 -4.35
N VAL A 328 -24.59 17.55 -3.84
CA VAL A 328 -23.89 17.92 -2.62
C VAL A 328 -22.40 18.20 -2.80
N LYS A 329 -21.83 17.91 -3.95
CA LYS A 329 -20.36 17.96 -4.19
C LYS A 329 -19.71 19.31 -3.91
N THR A 330 -20.46 20.42 -4.02
CA THR A 330 -19.97 21.78 -3.78
C THR A 330 -20.30 22.33 -2.40
N THR A 331 -21.21 21.68 -1.66
CA THR A 331 -21.72 22.19 -0.36
C THR A 331 -21.45 21.24 0.80
N ASN A 332 -21.48 19.92 0.57
CA ASN A 332 -21.19 18.91 1.59
C ASN A 332 -20.71 17.59 0.96
N PRO A 333 -19.56 17.57 0.29
CA PRO A 333 -19.07 16.41 -0.47
C PRO A 333 -18.75 15.18 0.41
N TYR A 334 -18.73 15.35 1.72
CA TYR A 334 -18.33 14.33 2.68
C TYR A 334 -19.50 13.65 3.38
N SER A 335 -20.75 14.11 3.13
CA SER A 335 -21.94 13.49 3.72
C SER A 335 -22.21 12.11 3.15
N ASP A 336 -22.65 11.22 4.02
CA ASP A 336 -23.11 9.87 3.67
C ASP A 336 -22.11 9.01 2.89
N ARG A 337 -20.80 9.30 3.05
CA ARG A 337 -19.72 8.53 2.42
C ARG A 337 -19.51 7.20 3.13
N ASP A 338 -18.89 6.28 2.44
CA ASP A 338 -18.37 5.02 3.01
C ASP A 338 -17.70 5.29 4.37
N PRO A 339 -18.07 4.58 5.43
CA PRO A 339 -17.53 4.84 6.77
C PRO A 339 -16.00 4.77 6.88
N ARG A 340 -15.34 4.00 6.00
CA ARG A 340 -13.86 3.96 5.94
C ARG A 340 -13.24 5.29 5.51
N PHE A 341 -14.00 6.15 4.83
CA PHE A 341 -13.54 7.50 4.47
C PHE A 341 -13.15 8.29 5.71
N THR A 342 -14.03 8.35 6.72
CA THR A 342 -13.79 9.10 7.96
C THR A 342 -12.66 8.48 8.81
N ASN A 343 -12.32 7.21 8.58
CA ASN A 343 -11.21 6.54 9.25
C ASN A 343 -9.86 6.79 8.56
N ASN A 344 -9.86 7.04 7.26
CA ASN A 344 -8.66 7.07 6.45
C ASN A 344 -8.20 8.48 6.07
N ILE A 345 -9.13 9.43 5.93
CA ILE A 345 -8.86 10.77 5.39
C ILE A 345 -9.41 11.85 6.32
N LEU A 346 -8.58 12.86 6.55
CA LEU A 346 -8.93 14.07 7.28
C LEU A 346 -9.20 15.18 6.26
N VAL A 347 -10.33 15.87 6.42
CA VAL A 347 -10.82 16.89 5.49
C VAL A 347 -10.71 18.30 6.07
N PRO A 348 -10.70 19.36 5.23
CA PRO A 348 -10.67 20.74 5.69
C PRO A 348 -11.79 21.05 6.68
N GLY A 349 -11.44 21.60 7.84
CA GLY A 349 -12.41 21.94 8.90
C GLY A 349 -12.82 20.77 9.80
N GLU A 350 -12.34 19.56 9.57
CA GLU A 350 -12.61 18.42 10.45
C GLU A 350 -11.84 18.51 11.75
N GLN A 351 -12.48 18.14 12.87
CA GLN A 351 -11.80 18.01 14.16
C GLN A 351 -10.90 16.77 14.16
N TRP A 352 -9.65 16.97 14.61
CA TRP A 352 -8.62 15.94 14.60
C TRP A 352 -8.05 15.64 15.98
N GLY A 353 -8.52 15.92 17.03
CA GLY A 353 -7.98 15.67 18.37
C GLY A 353 -8.05 16.92 19.24
N LYS A 354 -7.23 16.94 20.29
CA LYS A 354 -7.16 18.03 21.26
C LYS A 354 -5.71 18.33 21.61
N ASN A 355 -5.41 19.59 21.91
CA ASN A 355 -4.10 19.96 22.46
C ASN A 355 -3.95 19.53 23.92
N LEU A 356 -2.76 19.78 24.51
CA LEU A 356 -2.45 19.46 25.92
C LEU A 356 -3.41 20.13 26.93
N GLN A 357 -4.05 21.23 26.57
CA GLN A 357 -5.03 21.96 27.37
C GLN A 357 -6.46 21.48 27.13
N GLY A 358 -6.64 20.41 26.35
CA GLY A 358 -7.96 19.86 26.02
C GLY A 358 -8.74 20.64 24.96
N VAL A 359 -8.12 21.65 24.34
CA VAL A 359 -8.75 22.46 23.28
C VAL A 359 -8.80 21.65 21.97
N PRO A 360 -9.97 21.55 21.32
CA PRO A 360 -10.10 20.86 20.05
C PRO A 360 -9.18 21.45 18.97
N TYR A 361 -8.57 20.58 18.19
CA TYR A 361 -7.79 20.93 17.02
C TYR A 361 -8.54 20.53 15.74
N TYR A 362 -8.50 21.41 14.75
CA TYR A 362 -9.17 21.21 13.47
C TYR A 362 -8.19 21.39 12.31
N LEU A 363 -8.44 20.74 11.19
CA LEU A 363 -7.60 20.87 10.01
C LEU A 363 -7.85 22.21 9.31
N THR A 364 -6.83 23.04 9.20
CA THR A 364 -6.91 24.41 8.67
C THR A 364 -6.41 24.55 7.24
N THR A 365 -6.67 23.53 6.39
CA THR A 365 -6.26 23.53 4.97
C THR A 365 -7.22 24.27 4.04
N TYR A 366 -8.24 24.92 4.58
CA TYR A 366 -9.18 25.75 3.82
C TYR A 366 -8.61 27.14 3.50
N SER A 367 -9.23 27.85 2.55
CA SER A 367 -8.83 29.20 2.13
C SER A 367 -8.84 30.20 3.30
N GLY A 368 -7.71 30.85 3.53
CA GLY A 368 -7.46 31.72 4.67
C GLY A 368 -7.06 30.97 5.94
N GLY A 369 -7.07 29.66 5.95
CA GLY A 369 -6.62 28.83 7.07
C GLY A 369 -5.10 28.82 7.24
N TYR A 370 -4.63 28.43 8.44
CA TYR A 370 -3.20 28.42 8.77
C TYR A 370 -2.36 27.52 7.85
N SER A 371 -2.92 26.39 7.41
CA SER A 371 -2.22 25.40 6.58
C SER A 371 -2.52 25.54 5.09
N GLU A 372 -3.28 26.56 4.64
CA GLU A 372 -3.66 26.72 3.23
C GLU A 372 -2.44 26.91 2.30
N ASN A 373 -1.53 27.79 2.70
CA ASN A 373 -0.48 28.29 1.81
C ASN A 373 0.89 28.35 2.50
N PHE A 374 1.26 27.31 3.21
CA PHE A 374 2.61 27.25 3.73
C PHE A 374 3.62 26.93 2.62
N ILE A 375 3.62 27.74 1.56
CA ILE A 375 4.69 27.82 0.58
C ILE A 375 5.72 28.80 1.16
N SER A 376 6.57 28.33 2.02
CA SER A 376 7.72 29.12 2.43
C SER A 376 8.84 28.95 1.41
N THR A 377 9.27 30.05 0.90
CA THR A 377 10.23 30.26 -0.16
C THR A 377 11.66 29.86 0.17
N ASN A 378 12.04 29.05 1.09
CA ASN A 378 13.45 28.61 1.23
C ASN A 378 13.79 27.61 2.32
N GLN A 379 12.86 27.05 3.03
CA GLN A 379 13.16 25.95 3.95
C GLN A 379 12.00 24.98 3.97
N PHE A 380 12.28 23.69 4.10
CA PHE A 380 11.34 22.59 4.27
C PHE A 380 9.91 23.05 4.57
N THR A 381 9.07 23.14 3.56
CA THR A 381 7.70 23.62 3.70
C THR A 381 6.91 22.62 4.52
N ARG A 382 6.88 22.84 5.81
CA ARG A 382 6.04 22.11 6.72
C ARG A 382 4.61 22.58 6.50
N GLY A 383 3.78 21.77 5.85
CA GLY A 383 2.34 21.98 5.84
C GLY A 383 1.69 22.55 4.58
N SER A 384 2.37 22.74 3.44
CA SER A 384 1.64 23.13 2.23
C SER A 384 0.80 21.95 1.73
N GLN A 385 -0.50 22.08 1.89
CA GLN A 385 -1.46 21.05 1.51
C GLN A 385 -2.00 21.35 0.13
N GLN A 386 -1.30 20.93 -0.89
CA GLN A 386 -1.70 21.13 -2.27
C GLN A 386 -3.00 20.40 -2.63
N THR A 387 -3.33 19.34 -1.89
CA THR A 387 -4.55 18.56 -2.12
C THR A 387 -5.73 18.95 -1.24
N GLY A 388 -5.50 19.68 -0.15
CA GLY A 388 -6.50 19.99 0.88
C GLY A 388 -6.74 18.91 1.93
N TYR A 389 -6.24 17.70 1.73
CA TYR A 389 -6.46 16.53 2.59
C TYR A 389 -5.24 16.11 3.38
N MET A 390 -5.47 15.36 4.48
CA MET A 390 -4.41 14.65 5.22
C MET A 390 -4.76 13.18 5.45
N CYS A 391 -3.74 12.33 5.54
CA CYS A 391 -3.92 10.92 5.86
C CYS A 391 -4.22 10.77 7.35
N LYS A 392 -5.25 9.99 7.67
CA LYS A 392 -5.70 9.69 9.02
C LYS A 392 -5.49 8.22 9.41
N LYS A 393 -5.38 7.34 8.42
CA LYS A 393 -5.37 5.88 8.60
C LYS A 393 -4.32 5.39 9.59
N PHE A 394 -3.12 5.98 9.58
CA PHE A 394 -1.99 5.53 10.40
C PHE A 394 -1.77 6.36 11.65
N ILE A 395 -2.74 7.18 12.05
CA ILE A 395 -2.59 8.14 13.12
C ILE A 395 -3.67 7.92 14.17
N TRP A 396 -3.27 7.83 15.43
CA TRP A 396 -4.18 7.70 16.55
C TRP A 396 -4.67 9.08 17.02
N PRO A 397 -5.97 9.37 17.00
CA PRO A 397 -6.47 10.73 17.29
C PRO A 397 -6.17 11.20 18.73
N GLU A 398 -6.31 10.33 19.72
CA GLU A 398 -6.07 10.65 21.12
C GLU A 398 -4.59 10.86 21.42
N ALA A 399 -3.74 10.34 20.58
CA ALA A 399 -2.30 10.44 20.71
C ALA A 399 -1.72 11.69 20.06
N SER A 400 -2.54 12.55 19.44
CA SER A 400 -2.10 13.43 18.38
C SER A 400 -1.29 14.63 18.80
N VAL A 401 -1.47 15.23 19.96
CA VAL A 401 -0.83 16.54 20.22
C VAL A 401 0.14 16.55 21.39
N PRO A 402 -0.05 15.83 22.46
CA PRO A 402 0.98 15.72 23.51
C PRO A 402 2.20 14.95 23.10
N LEU A 403 2.23 14.43 21.90
CA LEU A 403 3.16 13.37 21.49
C LEU A 403 4.58 13.83 21.22
N PHE A 404 4.76 15.11 20.97
CA PHE A 404 6.10 15.68 20.80
C PHE A 404 6.81 15.96 22.10
N GLY A 405 6.15 15.88 23.24
CA GLY A 405 6.77 15.85 24.55
C GLY A 405 6.92 14.41 25.02
N GLU A 406 8.09 13.92 25.08
CA GLU A 406 8.69 12.71 25.66
C GLU A 406 7.82 11.47 26.06
N ALA A 407 6.56 11.59 26.46
CA ALA A 407 5.75 10.49 26.96
C ALA A 407 4.76 9.86 25.96
N GLY A 408 4.29 10.61 24.97
CA GLY A 408 3.19 10.19 24.12
C GLY A 408 3.58 9.25 22.99
N PHE A 409 4.78 9.37 22.42
CA PHE A 409 5.27 8.48 21.38
C PHE A 409 5.52 7.04 21.82
N GLN A 410 5.53 6.80 23.09
CA GLN A 410 5.77 5.47 23.66
C GLN A 410 4.50 4.60 23.69
N LEU A 411 3.32 5.19 23.45
CA LEU A 411 2.04 4.53 23.74
C LEU A 411 1.40 3.80 22.58
N TYR A 412 1.76 4.08 21.33
CA TYR A 412 1.26 3.30 20.23
C TYR A 412 2.31 2.96 19.16
N ARG A 413 2.04 1.92 18.41
CA ARG A 413 2.93 1.39 17.40
C ARG A 413 2.20 1.26 16.08
N LEU A 414 2.87 1.63 15.01
CA LEU A 414 2.48 1.29 13.68
C LEU A 414 3.04 -0.10 13.36
N VAL A 415 2.20 -1.00 12.89
CA VAL A 415 2.60 -2.34 12.45
C VAL A 415 2.66 -2.36 10.93
N ALA A 416 3.78 -2.81 10.37
CA ALA A 416 3.88 -3.03 8.94
C ALA A 416 3.25 -4.39 8.60
N VAL A 417 2.01 -4.36 8.11
CA VAL A 417 1.27 -5.56 7.72
C VAL A 417 1.56 -5.84 6.25
N TYR A 418 2.09 -7.03 5.95
CA TYR A 418 2.40 -7.47 4.59
C TYR A 418 1.22 -8.16 3.91
N ILE A 419 0.51 -8.98 4.67
CA ILE A 419 -0.66 -9.73 4.17
C ILE A 419 -1.70 -9.74 5.28
N ARG A 420 -2.94 -9.39 4.94
CA ARG A 420 -4.07 -9.43 5.87
C ARG A 420 -5.29 -10.15 5.26
N VAL A 421 -6.21 -10.57 6.11
CA VAL A 421 -7.37 -11.41 5.75
C VAL A 421 -8.21 -10.76 4.64
N SER A 422 -8.50 -9.46 4.72
CA SER A 422 -9.33 -8.78 3.71
C SER A 422 -8.72 -8.85 2.31
N GLN A 423 -7.38 -8.83 2.20
CA GLN A 423 -6.71 -8.97 0.92
C GLN A 423 -7.03 -10.31 0.26
N VAL A 424 -7.10 -11.41 1.02
CA VAL A 424 -7.40 -12.75 0.48
C VAL A 424 -8.81 -12.82 -0.10
N TYR A 425 -9.79 -12.18 0.55
CA TYR A 425 -11.16 -12.09 0.00
C TYR A 425 -11.21 -11.23 -1.26
N LEU A 426 -10.44 -10.13 -1.31
CA LEU A 426 -10.34 -9.28 -2.51
C LEU A 426 -9.63 -10.01 -3.67
N ASP A 427 -8.58 -10.79 -3.37
CA ASP A 427 -7.90 -11.63 -4.35
C ASP A 427 -8.84 -12.72 -4.89
N MET A 428 -9.69 -13.31 -4.03
CA MET A 428 -10.73 -14.26 -4.43
C MET A 428 -11.78 -13.64 -5.34
N ALA A 429 -12.25 -12.43 -5.00
CA ALA A 429 -13.27 -11.73 -5.78
C ALA A 429 -12.78 -11.42 -7.21
N GLU A 430 -11.58 -10.86 -7.31
CA GLU A 430 -10.95 -10.54 -8.59
C GLU A 430 -10.67 -11.81 -9.40
N ALA A 431 -10.01 -12.80 -8.81
CA ALA A 431 -9.62 -14.04 -9.48
C ALA A 431 -10.84 -14.81 -10.02
N SER A 432 -11.89 -14.94 -9.22
CA SER A 432 -13.11 -15.66 -9.61
C SER A 432 -13.85 -14.96 -10.75
N TYR A 433 -13.97 -13.64 -10.70
CA TYR A 433 -14.61 -12.87 -11.77
C TYR A 433 -13.80 -12.94 -13.07
N GLU A 434 -12.49 -12.78 -13.01
CA GLU A 434 -11.65 -12.78 -14.21
C GLU A 434 -11.50 -14.18 -14.83
N ALA A 435 -11.72 -15.24 -14.05
CA ALA A 435 -11.82 -16.60 -14.55
C ALA A 435 -13.13 -16.89 -15.30
N THR A 436 -14.26 -16.39 -14.78
CA THR A 436 -15.60 -16.77 -15.25
C THR A 436 -16.27 -15.71 -16.13
N GLY A 437 -15.97 -14.43 -15.88
CA GLY A 437 -16.70 -13.30 -16.47
C GLY A 437 -18.08 -13.04 -15.84
N ASP A 438 -18.45 -13.81 -14.82
CA ASP A 438 -19.73 -13.73 -14.11
C ASP A 438 -19.47 -13.62 -12.60
N PRO A 439 -19.95 -12.56 -11.91
CA PRO A 439 -19.70 -12.37 -10.49
C PRO A 439 -20.37 -13.42 -9.59
N ASP A 440 -21.39 -14.09 -10.09
CA ASP A 440 -22.18 -15.06 -9.33
C ASP A 440 -21.79 -16.52 -9.63
N ALA A 441 -21.02 -16.74 -10.68
CA ALA A 441 -20.49 -18.07 -11.01
C ALA A 441 -19.40 -18.48 -10.00
N VAL A 442 -19.44 -19.75 -9.62
CA VAL A 442 -18.43 -20.35 -8.73
C VAL A 442 -17.41 -21.10 -9.58
N VAL A 443 -16.14 -20.76 -9.42
CA VAL A 443 -15.03 -21.46 -10.08
C VAL A 443 -14.99 -22.91 -9.62
N THR A 444 -14.81 -23.86 -10.56
CA THR A 444 -14.70 -25.29 -10.23
C THR A 444 -13.63 -25.54 -9.17
N GLY A 445 -14.03 -26.19 -8.07
CA GLY A 445 -13.16 -26.43 -6.90
C GLY A 445 -13.23 -25.34 -5.83
N CYS A 446 -14.02 -24.29 -6.04
CA CYS A 446 -14.34 -23.29 -5.03
C CYS A 446 -15.76 -23.48 -4.48
N THR A 447 -16.08 -22.81 -3.38
CA THR A 447 -17.40 -22.78 -2.75
C THR A 447 -17.98 -21.37 -2.67
N MET A 448 -17.21 -20.36 -3.02
CA MET A 448 -17.57 -18.94 -2.95
C MET A 448 -17.48 -18.31 -4.34
N SER A 449 -18.48 -17.49 -4.70
CA SER A 449 -18.44 -16.69 -5.92
C SER A 449 -17.67 -15.38 -5.72
N ALA A 450 -17.38 -14.70 -6.81
CA ALA A 450 -16.71 -13.38 -6.77
C ALA A 450 -17.53 -12.35 -5.97
N ARG A 451 -18.85 -12.30 -6.19
CA ARG A 451 -19.76 -11.39 -5.46
C ARG A 451 -19.80 -11.72 -3.98
N GLN A 452 -19.85 -12.97 -3.60
CA GLN A 452 -19.84 -13.38 -2.19
C GLN A 452 -18.55 -12.94 -1.49
N ALA A 453 -17.40 -13.12 -2.14
CA ALA A 453 -16.10 -12.69 -1.59
C ALA A 453 -16.04 -11.17 -1.42
N LEU A 454 -16.48 -10.40 -2.43
CA LEU A 454 -16.52 -8.94 -2.36
C LEU A 454 -17.47 -8.45 -1.27
N ASN A 455 -18.65 -9.06 -1.15
CA ASN A 455 -19.66 -8.69 -0.15
C ASN A 455 -19.20 -8.94 1.28
N LYS A 456 -18.31 -9.93 1.54
CA LYS A 456 -17.69 -10.08 2.88
C LYS A 456 -16.99 -8.79 3.33
N ILE A 457 -16.28 -8.12 2.44
CA ILE A 457 -15.57 -6.86 2.75
C ILE A 457 -16.54 -5.70 2.86
N ARG A 458 -17.48 -5.56 1.92
CA ARG A 458 -18.47 -4.49 1.89
C ARG A 458 -19.39 -4.48 3.12
N VAL A 459 -19.92 -5.64 3.48
CA VAL A 459 -20.77 -5.81 4.67
C VAL A 459 -19.99 -5.48 5.95
N ARG A 460 -18.76 -5.98 6.08
CA ARG A 460 -17.88 -5.64 7.18
C ARG A 460 -17.63 -4.12 7.29
N ALA A 461 -17.48 -3.44 6.14
CA ALA A 461 -17.27 -2.00 6.07
C ALA A 461 -18.53 -1.17 6.41
N GLY A 462 -19.69 -1.82 6.56
CA GLY A 462 -20.97 -1.14 6.87
C GLY A 462 -21.65 -0.51 5.65
N ILE A 463 -21.25 -0.87 4.42
CA ILE A 463 -21.83 -0.35 3.17
C ILE A 463 -22.81 -1.32 2.49
N GLY A 464 -23.07 -2.46 3.10
CA GLY A 464 -23.98 -3.47 2.58
C GLY A 464 -23.42 -4.23 1.38
N GLU A 465 -24.24 -5.07 0.79
CA GLU A 465 -23.86 -5.83 -0.40
C GLU A 465 -23.75 -4.93 -1.65
N LEU A 466 -23.09 -5.41 -2.69
CA LEU A 466 -22.97 -4.69 -3.96
C LEU A 466 -24.35 -4.57 -4.62
N PRO A 467 -24.84 -3.35 -4.90
CA PRO A 467 -26.14 -3.16 -5.54
C PRO A 467 -26.15 -3.68 -6.97
N ASP A 468 -27.34 -4.05 -7.44
CA ASP A 468 -27.55 -4.47 -8.82
C ASP A 468 -27.23 -3.34 -9.82
N GLY A 469 -26.76 -3.74 -11.00
CA GLY A 469 -26.45 -2.84 -12.11
C GLY A 469 -25.15 -2.03 -11.92
N VAL A 470 -24.34 -2.33 -10.91
CA VAL A 470 -22.97 -1.80 -10.80
C VAL A 470 -22.02 -2.72 -11.56
N ASP A 471 -21.14 -2.16 -12.38
CA ASP A 471 -20.11 -2.94 -13.07
C ASP A 471 -19.20 -3.63 -12.04
N PHE A 472 -19.12 -4.96 -12.11
CA PHE A 472 -18.42 -5.73 -11.09
C PHE A 472 -16.91 -5.55 -11.13
N ARG A 473 -16.32 -5.36 -12.32
CA ARG A 473 -14.88 -5.13 -12.46
C ARG A 473 -14.48 -3.81 -11.82
N GLU A 474 -15.23 -2.76 -12.10
CA GLU A 474 -15.02 -1.46 -11.46
C GLU A 474 -15.30 -1.52 -9.95
N ALA A 475 -16.29 -2.32 -9.52
CA ALA A 475 -16.61 -2.51 -8.11
C ALA A 475 -15.46 -3.16 -7.33
N TYR A 476 -14.91 -4.29 -7.80
CA TYR A 476 -13.82 -4.94 -7.06
C TYR A 476 -12.53 -4.10 -7.08
N ARG A 477 -12.24 -3.41 -8.19
CA ARG A 477 -11.09 -2.51 -8.28
C ARG A 477 -11.19 -1.35 -7.30
N ARG A 478 -12.37 -0.76 -7.18
CA ARG A 478 -12.67 0.31 -6.22
C ARG A 478 -12.62 -0.20 -4.79
N GLU A 479 -13.29 -1.32 -4.51
CA GLU A 479 -13.29 -1.92 -3.18
C GLU A 479 -11.86 -2.25 -2.70
N ARG A 480 -11.03 -2.81 -3.60
CA ARG A 480 -9.61 -3.05 -3.32
C ARG A 480 -8.85 -1.75 -3.06
N GLY A 481 -9.10 -0.71 -3.86
CA GLY A 481 -8.49 0.62 -3.67
C GLY A 481 -8.88 1.24 -2.33
N VAL A 482 -10.15 1.16 -1.91
CA VAL A 482 -10.64 1.71 -0.64
C VAL A 482 -10.13 0.90 0.56
N GLU A 483 -10.28 -0.41 0.51
CA GLU A 483 -9.93 -1.31 1.62
C GLU A 483 -8.42 -1.28 1.92
N LEU A 484 -7.60 -1.36 0.88
CA LEU A 484 -6.13 -1.38 0.98
C LEU A 484 -5.50 0.01 0.76
N MET A 485 -6.30 1.08 0.84
CA MET A 485 -5.83 2.45 0.59
C MET A 485 -4.63 2.78 1.49
N PHE A 486 -3.60 3.36 0.90
CA PHE A 486 -2.34 3.75 1.54
C PHE A 486 -1.45 2.59 2.04
N GLU A 487 -1.80 1.35 1.74
CA GLU A 487 -1.03 0.16 2.13
C GLU A 487 -0.02 -0.29 1.04
N GLY A 488 0.24 0.53 0.03
CA GLY A 488 1.24 0.27 -1.01
C GLY A 488 0.80 -0.68 -2.12
N HIS A 489 -0.48 -1.02 -2.21
CA HIS A 489 -1.02 -1.93 -3.24
C HIS A 489 -1.34 -1.22 -4.56
N ARG A 490 -1.92 -0.02 -4.51
CA ARG A 490 -2.51 0.70 -5.65
C ARG A 490 -1.56 0.85 -6.84
N TRP A 491 -0.30 1.22 -6.59
CA TRP A 491 0.70 1.37 -7.65
C TRP A 491 0.94 0.09 -8.46
N TYR A 492 0.96 -1.04 -7.80
CA TYR A 492 1.12 -2.33 -8.48
C TYR A 492 -0.17 -2.76 -9.16
N ASP A 493 -1.33 -2.48 -8.56
CA ASP A 493 -2.64 -2.81 -9.10
C ASP A 493 -2.91 -2.09 -10.41
N ILE A 494 -2.72 -0.75 -10.47
CA ILE A 494 -2.96 0.02 -11.71
C ILE A 494 -2.01 -0.37 -12.85
N ARG A 495 -0.82 -0.87 -12.52
CA ARG A 495 0.14 -1.38 -13.50
C ARG A 495 -0.24 -2.78 -13.98
N ARG A 496 -0.50 -3.73 -13.08
CA ARG A 496 -0.86 -5.09 -13.48
C ARG A 496 -2.20 -5.15 -14.22
N TRP A 497 -3.13 -4.26 -13.92
CA TRP A 497 -4.39 -4.08 -14.64
C TRP A 497 -4.23 -3.34 -15.99
N MET A 498 -3.08 -2.75 -16.23
CA MET A 498 -2.75 -1.93 -17.40
C MET A 498 -3.74 -0.76 -17.60
N ILE A 499 -4.05 -0.04 -16.53
CA ILE A 499 -4.93 1.15 -16.54
C ILE A 499 -4.19 2.45 -16.20
N ALA A 500 -2.88 2.40 -15.93
CA ALA A 500 -2.14 3.57 -15.48
C ALA A 500 -2.04 4.66 -16.57
N GLU A 501 -1.94 4.29 -17.85
CA GLU A 501 -1.92 5.27 -18.96
C GLU A 501 -3.22 6.06 -19.04
N ASP A 502 -4.37 5.40 -18.88
CA ASP A 502 -5.69 6.07 -18.90
C ASP A 502 -5.92 6.88 -17.62
N LEU A 503 -5.49 6.36 -16.47
CA LEU A 503 -5.63 7.02 -15.17
C LEU A 503 -4.83 8.33 -15.10
N PHE A 504 -3.67 8.36 -15.73
CA PHE A 504 -2.76 9.52 -15.73
C PHE A 504 -2.85 10.34 -17.02
N LYS A 505 -3.91 10.17 -17.78
CA LYS A 505 -4.14 10.93 -19.01
C LYS A 505 -4.49 12.38 -18.71
N GLY A 506 -3.91 13.29 -19.49
CA GLY A 506 -4.15 14.72 -19.36
C GLY A 506 -3.00 15.48 -18.71
N GLU A 507 -3.11 16.79 -18.70
CA GLU A 507 -2.05 17.68 -18.17
C GLU A 507 -1.94 17.62 -16.66
N TYR A 508 -3.07 17.51 -15.96
CA TYR A 508 -3.14 17.49 -14.49
C TYR A 508 -4.08 16.38 -14.01
N PRO A 509 -3.65 15.11 -14.04
CA PRO A 509 -4.52 13.99 -13.69
C PRO A 509 -4.77 13.86 -12.18
N ILE A 510 -3.99 14.54 -11.35
CA ILE A 510 -4.12 14.52 -9.90
C ILE A 510 -4.88 15.76 -9.44
N MET A 511 -5.97 15.51 -8.71
CA MET A 511 -6.86 16.54 -8.22
C MET A 511 -6.77 16.69 -6.69
N GLY A 512 -7.09 17.87 -6.22
CA GLY A 512 -7.28 18.23 -4.82
C GLY A 512 -8.61 18.97 -4.62
N VAL A 513 -8.86 19.40 -3.39
CA VAL A 513 -10.01 20.20 -3.02
C VAL A 513 -9.57 21.56 -2.48
N LYS A 514 -10.28 22.60 -2.88
CA LYS A 514 -10.24 23.93 -2.27
C LYS A 514 -11.54 24.14 -1.50
N ALA A 515 -11.44 24.27 -0.18
CA ALA A 515 -12.56 24.61 0.68
C ALA A 515 -12.50 26.12 1.01
N THR A 516 -13.58 26.85 0.74
CA THR A 516 -13.67 28.29 0.99
C THR A 516 -14.79 28.56 1.98
N PRO A 517 -14.54 29.21 3.14
CA PRO A 517 -15.58 29.56 4.09
C PRO A 517 -16.64 30.47 3.49
N ILE A 518 -17.92 30.16 3.72
CA ILE A 518 -19.06 30.91 3.15
C ILE A 518 -19.21 32.26 3.85
N ASN A 519 -19.04 32.29 5.19
CA ASN A 519 -19.15 33.49 6.01
C ASN A 519 -17.80 33.83 6.63
N HIS A 520 -17.13 34.84 6.08
CA HIS A 520 -15.89 35.37 6.66
C HIS A 520 -16.23 36.35 7.81
N SER A 521 -16.27 35.86 9.03
CA SER A 521 -16.30 36.72 10.22
C SER A 521 -14.93 37.03 10.80
N TYR A 522 -13.85 36.42 10.24
CA TYR A 522 -12.47 36.55 10.74
C TYR A 522 -11.53 37.11 9.66
N THR A 523 -10.63 37.97 10.07
CA THR A 523 -9.51 38.36 9.22
C THR A 523 -8.54 37.18 9.03
N ALA A 524 -7.73 37.20 7.97
CA ALA A 524 -6.71 36.16 7.74
C ALA A 524 -5.75 35.98 8.94
N ASP A 525 -5.48 37.05 9.71
CA ASP A 525 -4.64 36.99 10.90
C ASP A 525 -5.40 36.41 12.11
N GLN A 526 -6.68 36.68 12.23
CA GLN A 526 -7.54 36.04 13.24
C GLN A 526 -7.68 34.55 12.98
N LEU A 527 -7.84 34.14 11.72
CA LEU A 527 -7.85 32.75 11.31
C LEU A 527 -6.54 32.02 11.63
N LYS A 528 -5.39 32.72 11.57
CA LYS A 528 -4.09 32.20 11.95
C LYS A 528 -3.88 32.06 13.45
N VAL A 529 -4.48 32.90 14.25
CA VAL A 529 -4.23 32.99 15.70
C VAL A 529 -5.31 32.28 16.51
N GLU A 530 -6.54 32.43 16.11
CA GLU A 530 -7.68 31.86 16.81
C GLU A 530 -8.24 30.67 16.02
N LYS A 531 -7.54 29.53 16.07
CA LYS A 531 -8.38 28.37 16.17
C LYS A 531 -9.70 28.56 15.40
N ALA A 532 -9.63 28.94 14.17
CA ALA A 532 -10.74 29.00 13.23
C ALA A 532 -11.55 27.69 13.13
N CYS A 533 -11.54 27.10 14.17
CA CYS A 533 -11.83 25.77 14.59
C CYS A 533 -13.31 25.58 14.91
N THR A 534 -14.13 26.55 14.62
CA THR A 534 -15.58 26.49 14.86
C THR A 534 -16.37 26.26 13.59
N TYR A 535 -15.71 26.17 12.43
CA TYR A 535 -16.41 25.87 11.18
C TYR A 535 -16.90 24.42 11.16
N LYS A 536 -18.16 24.24 10.79
CA LYS A 536 -18.70 22.93 10.42
C LYS A 536 -18.36 22.64 8.97
N LEU A 537 -18.35 21.38 8.56
CA LEU A 537 -18.08 21.00 7.17
C LEU A 537 -19.08 21.63 6.16
N THR A 538 -20.28 22.03 6.63
CA THR A 538 -21.31 22.74 5.86
C THR A 538 -21.07 24.25 5.73
N ASP A 539 -20.06 24.78 6.41
CA ASP A 539 -19.75 26.23 6.38
C ASP A 539 -18.79 26.60 5.26
N PHE A 540 -18.50 25.66 4.37
CA PHE A 540 -17.62 25.83 3.22
C PHE A 540 -18.35 25.62 1.90
N THR A 541 -17.84 26.28 0.85
CA THR A 541 -17.99 25.83 -0.54
C THR A 541 -16.76 25.06 -0.95
N TYR A 542 -16.95 24.03 -1.77
CA TYR A 542 -15.88 23.14 -2.22
C TYR A 542 -15.73 23.21 -3.74
N GLU A 543 -14.48 23.32 -4.19
CA GLU A 543 -14.09 23.33 -5.60
C GLU A 543 -13.00 22.28 -5.82
N TYR A 544 -13.11 21.46 -6.85
CA TYR A 544 -12.07 20.53 -7.23
C TYR A 544 -11.05 21.27 -8.09
N VAL A 545 -9.80 21.20 -7.69
CA VAL A 545 -8.71 21.94 -8.31
C VAL A 545 -7.58 20.99 -8.73
N PRO A 546 -6.93 21.24 -9.88
CA PRO A 546 -5.78 20.45 -10.29
C PRO A 546 -4.57 20.71 -9.36
N VAL A 547 -3.89 19.64 -8.94
CA VAL A 547 -2.64 19.73 -8.21
C VAL A 547 -1.50 19.84 -9.22
N ARG A 548 -1.19 21.06 -9.65
CA ARG A 548 -0.24 21.37 -10.73
C ARG A 548 1.18 20.85 -10.50
N THR A 549 1.58 20.63 -9.25
CA THR A 549 2.90 20.10 -8.87
C THR A 549 2.95 18.57 -8.83
N ALA A 550 1.79 17.91 -8.93
CA ALA A 550 1.68 16.47 -8.95
C ALA A 550 1.56 15.93 -10.38
N VAL A 551 2.56 16.22 -11.20
CA VAL A 551 2.66 15.70 -12.58
C VAL A 551 2.67 14.17 -12.56
N ARG A 552 2.10 13.54 -13.58
CA ARG A 552 2.15 12.10 -13.85
C ARG A 552 2.41 11.85 -15.33
N THR A 553 3.65 11.66 -15.68
CA THR A 553 4.05 11.23 -17.03
C THR A 553 4.20 9.71 -17.03
N PHE A 554 3.22 9.04 -17.61
CA PHE A 554 3.22 7.60 -17.70
C PHE A 554 3.10 7.16 -19.15
N ASN A 555 4.08 6.41 -19.63
CA ASN A 555 4.13 5.86 -20.98
C ASN A 555 4.12 4.33 -20.90
N LYS A 556 3.83 3.67 -22.01
CA LYS A 556 3.76 2.22 -22.12
C LYS A 556 4.95 1.48 -21.49
N ARG A 557 6.19 1.97 -21.68
CA ARG A 557 7.40 1.37 -21.08
C ARG A 557 7.38 1.39 -19.55
N ASN A 558 6.66 2.32 -18.92
CA ASN A 558 6.64 2.50 -17.47
C ASN A 558 5.83 1.43 -16.73
N TYR A 559 5.14 0.54 -17.44
CA TYR A 559 4.54 -0.65 -16.83
C TYR A 559 5.59 -1.58 -16.22
N TRP A 560 6.81 -1.62 -16.79
CA TRP A 560 7.95 -2.29 -16.18
C TRP A 560 9.02 -1.29 -15.75
N TYR A 561 9.67 -1.55 -14.63
CA TYR A 561 10.82 -0.75 -14.21
C TYR A 561 12.01 -1.01 -15.13
N PRO A 562 12.84 0.01 -15.41
CA PRO A 562 14.11 -0.22 -16.08
C PRO A 562 15.02 -1.08 -15.20
N LEU A 563 15.67 -2.07 -15.81
CA LEU A 563 16.78 -2.76 -15.14
C LEU A 563 17.95 -1.79 -14.96
N PRO A 564 18.78 -1.96 -13.90
CA PRO A 564 19.96 -1.14 -13.72
C PRO A 564 20.86 -1.17 -14.95
N MET A 565 21.16 0.00 -15.52
CA MET A 565 21.91 0.10 -16.77
C MET A 565 23.32 -0.46 -16.64
N ASP A 566 23.94 -0.32 -15.46
CA ASP A 566 25.28 -0.85 -15.20
C ASP A 566 25.28 -2.41 -15.23
N GLU A 567 24.21 -3.04 -14.73
CA GLU A 567 24.03 -4.49 -14.77
C GLU A 567 23.75 -4.99 -16.20
N VAL A 568 22.88 -4.29 -16.93
CA VAL A 568 22.59 -4.61 -18.34
C VAL A 568 23.82 -4.47 -19.22
N ALA A 569 24.69 -3.49 -18.94
CA ALA A 569 25.95 -3.30 -19.67
C ALA A 569 27.04 -4.34 -19.31
N ALA A 570 26.96 -4.94 -18.12
CA ALA A 570 27.94 -5.90 -17.63
C ALA A 570 27.59 -7.37 -17.94
N LEU A 571 26.32 -7.67 -18.23
CA LEU A 571 25.80 -9.02 -18.39
C LEU A 571 25.15 -9.16 -19.77
N ASP A 572 25.74 -9.93 -20.65
CA ASP A 572 25.33 -10.08 -22.06
C ASP A 572 23.92 -10.70 -22.21
N ASN A 573 23.54 -11.57 -21.28
CA ASN A 573 22.26 -12.27 -21.28
C ASN A 573 21.15 -11.54 -20.48
N LEU A 574 21.45 -10.40 -19.85
CA LEU A 574 20.48 -9.62 -19.10
C LEU A 574 19.78 -8.59 -20.00
N GLN A 575 18.77 -9.02 -20.73
CA GLN A 575 17.99 -8.15 -21.62
C GLN A 575 17.21 -7.09 -20.86
N GLN A 576 17.28 -5.82 -21.31
CA GLN A 576 16.47 -4.71 -20.76
C GLN A 576 14.98 -4.88 -21.07
N ASN A 577 14.13 -4.25 -20.27
CA ASN A 577 12.70 -4.20 -20.53
C ASN A 577 12.37 -3.35 -21.77
N PRO A 578 11.29 -3.69 -22.51
CA PRO A 578 10.94 -3.00 -23.74
C PRO A 578 10.77 -1.48 -23.56
N GLY A 579 11.38 -0.70 -24.45
CA GLY A 579 11.29 0.76 -24.46
C GLY A 579 12.26 1.50 -23.51
N TRP A 580 13.11 0.76 -22.79
CA TRP A 580 14.17 1.32 -21.94
C TRP A 580 15.56 1.25 -22.56
#